data_07b1dc26600c2dbf47b3748e65f42940
#
_entry.id   07b1dc26600c2dbf47b3748e65f42940
#
_cell.length_a   1.000
_cell.length_b   1.000
_cell.length_c   1.000
_cell.angle_alpha   90.00
_cell.angle_beta   90.00
_cell.angle_gamma   90.00
#
_symmetry.space_group_name_H-M   'P 1'
#
loop_
_entity.id
_entity.type
_entity.pdbx_description
1 polymer ?
#
loop_
_entity_poly.entity_id
_entity_poly.type
_entity_poly.pdbx_seq_one_letter_code
_entity_poly.pdbx_strand_id
1 'polypeptide(L)'
;MGYRIVVDSCGEFTEEMQQDPHFTHAALHLEIDGEQFTDDETFDRVDFLKKVKASPNCPKSSCPSPEVYRAAFDCGEEHLYAVTLSAELSGSYNSAVLGQNLYLEEHPDAKVHVFNSCSASVGETWVAKKIQECEEAGMEFEEIIKTVDAFIDEMCTYFVLEDLD
;
A
#
# COMPACT_ATOMS: atom_id res chain seq x y z
N MET A 1 9.46 18.05 9.74
CA MET A 1 9.78 17.51 8.42
C MET A 1 8.49 16.99 7.85
N GLY A 2 8.21 17.24 6.57
CA GLY A 2 7.02 16.71 5.94
C GLY A 2 7.26 15.30 5.44
N TYR A 3 6.24 14.44 5.51
CA TYR A 3 6.34 13.07 5.04
C TYR A 3 5.05 12.61 4.35
N ARG A 4 5.16 11.59 3.50
CA ARG A 4 4.04 10.93 2.82
C ARG A 4 4.19 9.42 2.94
N ILE A 5 3.11 8.75 3.25
CA ILE A 5 3.00 7.29 3.30
C ILE A 5 1.96 6.84 2.27
N VAL A 6 2.43 6.17 1.23
CA VAL A 6 1.60 5.58 0.18
C VAL A 6 1.35 4.12 0.55
N VAL A 7 0.11 3.71 0.68
CA VAL A 7 -0.25 2.31 0.96
C VAL A 7 -1.05 1.77 -0.21
N ASP A 8 -0.79 0.56 -0.67
CA ASP A 8 -1.70 0.02 -1.69
C ASP A 8 -3.09 -0.25 -1.07
N SER A 9 -4.13 -0.30 -1.90
CA SER A 9 -5.50 -0.33 -1.40
C SER A 9 -5.92 -1.66 -0.74
N CYS A 10 -5.01 -2.65 -0.69
CA CYS A 10 -5.19 -3.81 0.16
C CYS A 10 -5.10 -3.43 1.65
N GLY A 11 -4.30 -2.41 2.00
CA GLY A 11 -4.21 -1.86 3.35
C GLY A 11 -5.45 -1.05 3.71
N GLU A 12 -6.03 -1.30 4.88
CA GLU A 12 -7.22 -0.59 5.35
C GLU A 12 -6.86 0.68 6.14
N PHE A 13 -7.36 1.83 5.70
CA PHE A 13 -7.21 3.08 6.46
C PHE A 13 -8.28 3.17 7.55
N THR A 14 -7.85 3.50 8.76
CA THR A 14 -8.77 3.92 9.82
C THR A 14 -9.40 5.28 9.47
N GLU A 15 -10.49 5.64 10.15
CA GLU A 15 -11.12 6.96 9.94
C GLU A 15 -10.15 8.13 10.15
N GLU A 16 -9.20 7.98 11.08
CA GLU A 16 -8.14 8.97 11.33
C GLU A 16 -7.19 9.07 10.15
N MET A 17 -6.71 7.94 9.63
CA MET A 17 -5.80 7.90 8.49
C MET A 17 -6.44 8.45 7.21
N GLN A 18 -7.75 8.23 7.01
CA GLN A 18 -8.50 8.78 5.86
C GLN A 18 -8.57 10.32 5.87
N GLN A 19 -8.49 10.93 7.05
CA GLN A 19 -8.52 12.39 7.22
C GLN A 19 -7.12 13.00 7.31
N ASP A 20 -6.09 12.18 7.49
CA ASP A 20 -4.71 12.61 7.65
C ASP A 20 -4.04 12.76 6.26
N PRO A 21 -3.59 13.97 5.89
CA PRO A 21 -2.97 14.22 4.59
C PRO A 21 -1.65 13.49 4.37
N HIS A 22 -1.06 12.90 5.41
CA HIS A 22 0.18 12.12 5.27
C HIS A 22 -0.06 10.76 4.60
N PHE A 23 -1.29 10.25 4.58
CA PHE A 23 -1.62 8.96 3.96
C PHE A 23 -2.29 9.14 2.60
N THR A 24 -1.95 8.24 1.68
CA THR A 24 -2.65 8.12 0.40
C THR A 24 -2.65 6.67 -0.08
N HIS A 25 -3.69 6.27 -0.82
CA HIS A 25 -3.75 4.95 -1.43
C HIS A 25 -3.15 4.92 -2.84
N ALA A 26 -2.46 3.81 -3.15
CA ALA A 26 -2.22 3.37 -4.51
C ALA A 26 -3.26 2.28 -4.84
N ALA A 27 -4.23 2.62 -5.68
CA ALA A 27 -5.40 1.78 -5.92
C ALA A 27 -5.06 0.53 -6.74
N LEU A 28 -5.47 -0.65 -6.26
CA LEU A 28 -5.52 -1.88 -7.04
C LEU A 28 -6.67 -1.83 -8.05
N HIS A 29 -6.59 -2.66 -9.08
CA HIS A 29 -7.68 -2.88 -10.00
C HIS A 29 -8.26 -4.28 -9.81
N LEU A 30 -9.57 -4.36 -9.84
CA LEU A 30 -10.33 -5.59 -9.72
C LEU A 30 -11.08 -5.85 -11.03
N GLU A 31 -11.28 -7.11 -11.39
CA GLU A 31 -12.01 -7.50 -12.58
C GLU A 31 -12.90 -8.70 -12.28
N ILE A 32 -14.14 -8.66 -12.74
CA ILE A 32 -15.07 -9.79 -12.78
C ILE A 32 -15.82 -9.78 -14.09
N ASP A 33 -15.83 -10.90 -14.82
CA ASP A 33 -16.52 -11.09 -16.13
C ASP A 33 -16.18 -10.01 -17.19
N GLY A 34 -14.93 -9.46 -17.14
CA GLY A 34 -14.46 -8.42 -18.06
C GLY A 34 -14.84 -7.00 -17.66
N GLU A 35 -15.56 -6.81 -16.57
CA GLU A 35 -15.83 -5.50 -15.98
C GLU A 35 -14.70 -5.14 -14.99
N GLN A 36 -14.12 -3.95 -15.16
CA GLN A 36 -13.01 -3.46 -14.35
C GLN A 36 -13.49 -2.45 -13.30
N PHE A 37 -12.88 -2.53 -12.13
CA PHE A 37 -13.11 -1.66 -10.99
C PHE A 37 -11.78 -1.14 -10.47
N THR A 38 -11.74 0.08 -10.01
CA THR A 38 -10.60 0.64 -9.27
C THR A 38 -10.95 0.66 -7.80
N ASP A 39 -10.06 0.16 -6.95
CA ASP A 39 -10.28 0.10 -5.50
C ASP A 39 -9.91 1.44 -4.84
N ASP A 40 -10.68 2.47 -5.18
CA ASP A 40 -10.57 3.83 -4.67
C ASP A 40 -11.89 4.26 -3.99
N GLU A 41 -12.03 5.55 -3.67
CA GLU A 41 -13.22 6.11 -3.02
C GLU A 41 -14.51 5.99 -3.85
N THR A 42 -14.40 5.68 -5.14
CA THR A 42 -15.56 5.48 -6.03
C THR A 42 -16.04 4.03 -6.07
N PHE A 43 -15.30 3.12 -5.42
CA PHE A 43 -15.56 1.68 -5.47
C PHE A 43 -16.82 1.27 -4.71
N ASP A 44 -17.85 0.78 -5.45
CA ASP A 44 -19.05 0.18 -4.85
C ASP A 44 -18.81 -1.29 -4.49
N ARG A 45 -18.36 -1.53 -3.25
CA ARG A 45 -18.11 -2.89 -2.71
C ARG A 45 -19.37 -3.77 -2.76
N VAL A 46 -20.55 -3.19 -2.53
CA VAL A 46 -21.80 -3.96 -2.50
C VAL A 46 -22.17 -4.44 -3.89
N ASP A 47 -22.01 -3.59 -4.90
CA ASP A 47 -22.26 -3.97 -6.29
C ASP A 47 -21.25 -5.03 -6.76
N PHE A 48 -19.96 -4.81 -6.48
CA PHE A 48 -18.90 -5.78 -6.81
C PHE A 48 -19.15 -7.15 -6.18
N LEU A 49 -19.46 -7.23 -4.89
CA LEU A 49 -19.73 -8.48 -4.20
C LEU A 49 -20.97 -9.19 -4.75
N LYS A 50 -22.01 -8.47 -5.20
CA LYS A 50 -23.17 -9.07 -5.88
C LYS A 50 -22.76 -9.69 -7.21
N LYS A 51 -21.91 -9.03 -7.98
CA LYS A 51 -21.40 -9.53 -9.26
C LYS A 51 -20.53 -10.78 -9.05
N VAL A 52 -19.60 -10.73 -8.09
CA VAL A 52 -18.79 -11.90 -7.73
C VAL A 52 -19.66 -13.09 -7.33
N LYS A 53 -20.68 -12.87 -6.48
CA LYS A 53 -21.59 -13.95 -6.07
C LYS A 53 -22.44 -14.53 -7.22
N ALA A 54 -22.75 -13.72 -8.21
CA ALA A 54 -23.56 -14.13 -9.38
C ALA A 54 -22.72 -14.79 -10.48
N SER A 55 -21.42 -14.54 -10.52
CA SER A 55 -20.51 -15.07 -11.53
C SER A 55 -20.07 -16.49 -11.22
N PRO A 56 -19.93 -17.35 -12.25
CA PRO A 56 -19.27 -18.64 -12.11
C PRO A 56 -17.73 -18.53 -12.10
N ASN A 57 -17.17 -17.34 -12.37
CA ASN A 57 -15.75 -17.09 -12.47
C ASN A 57 -15.23 -16.46 -11.19
N CYS A 58 -13.94 -16.71 -10.87
CA CYS A 58 -13.26 -16.00 -9.81
C CYS A 58 -12.92 -14.55 -10.22
N PRO A 59 -13.04 -13.59 -9.32
CA PRO A 59 -12.53 -12.25 -9.59
C PRO A 59 -11.01 -12.27 -9.72
N LYS A 60 -10.49 -11.31 -10.48
CA LYS A 60 -9.06 -11.09 -10.64
C LYS A 60 -8.67 -9.75 -10.02
N SER A 61 -7.43 -9.63 -9.59
CA SER A 61 -6.85 -8.36 -9.16
C SER A 61 -5.54 -8.10 -9.87
N SER A 62 -5.19 -6.83 -10.02
CA SER A 62 -3.88 -6.39 -10.49
C SER A 62 -3.36 -5.27 -9.60
N CYS A 63 -2.03 -5.28 -9.39
CA CYS A 63 -1.36 -4.26 -8.59
C CYS A 63 -1.37 -2.89 -9.28
N PRO A 64 -1.17 -1.80 -8.53
CA PRO A 64 -0.96 -0.47 -9.09
C PRO A 64 0.26 -0.47 -10.03
N SER A 65 0.24 0.36 -11.07
CA SER A 65 1.39 0.50 -11.95
C SER A 65 2.53 1.26 -11.27
N PRO A 66 3.80 1.12 -11.74
CA PRO A 66 4.91 1.92 -11.24
C PRO A 66 4.67 3.43 -11.32
N GLU A 67 3.96 3.88 -12.34
CA GLU A 67 3.65 5.29 -12.54
C GLU A 67 2.68 5.83 -11.47
N VAL A 68 1.77 5.01 -10.94
CA VAL A 68 0.90 5.38 -9.82
C VAL A 68 1.73 5.70 -8.58
N TYR A 69 2.72 4.85 -8.27
CA TYR A 69 3.63 5.09 -7.15
C TYR A 69 4.53 6.30 -7.38
N ARG A 70 5.14 6.41 -8.59
CA ARG A 70 5.95 7.56 -8.95
C ARG A 70 5.19 8.88 -8.75
N ALA A 71 3.96 8.94 -9.25
CA ALA A 71 3.11 10.12 -9.13
C ALA A 71 2.72 10.41 -7.66
N ALA A 72 2.52 9.39 -6.84
CA ALA A 72 2.21 9.55 -5.42
C ALA A 72 3.41 10.09 -4.61
N PHE A 73 4.64 9.81 -5.04
CA PHE A 73 5.86 10.37 -4.44
C PHE A 73 6.09 11.83 -4.84
N ASP A 74 5.53 12.30 -5.95
CA ASP A 74 5.66 13.69 -6.42
C ASP A 74 4.70 14.64 -5.67
N CYS A 75 4.87 14.73 -4.35
CA CYS A 75 4.02 15.51 -3.47
C CYS A 75 4.74 16.64 -2.72
N GLY A 76 6.07 16.76 -2.92
CA GLY A 76 6.88 17.83 -2.32
C GLY A 76 7.25 17.62 -0.85
N GLU A 77 6.99 16.44 -0.29
CA GLU A 77 7.38 16.08 1.06
C GLU A 77 8.85 15.61 1.12
N GLU A 78 9.47 15.72 2.29
CA GLU A 78 10.89 15.40 2.46
C GLU A 78 11.16 13.91 2.58
N HIS A 79 10.28 13.19 3.30
CA HIS A 79 10.35 11.74 3.49
C HIS A 79 9.16 11.06 2.80
N LEU A 80 9.46 10.09 1.95
CA LEU A 80 8.48 9.39 1.13
C LEU A 80 8.56 7.89 1.41
N TYR A 81 7.43 7.30 1.74
CA TYR A 81 7.34 5.88 2.04
C TYR A 81 6.24 5.24 1.21
N ALA A 82 6.46 3.99 0.81
CA ALA A 82 5.39 3.12 0.33
C ALA A 82 5.33 1.86 1.20
N VAL A 83 4.13 1.42 1.49
CA VAL A 83 3.84 0.13 2.13
C VAL A 83 2.98 -0.67 1.19
N THR A 84 3.38 -1.89 0.90
CA THR A 84 2.65 -2.77 -0.03
C THR A 84 2.29 -4.07 0.65
N LEU A 85 1.27 -4.72 0.13
CA LEU A 85 1.03 -6.12 0.52
C LEU A 85 2.22 -6.99 0.17
N SER A 86 2.30 -8.17 0.80
CA SER A 86 3.44 -9.09 0.68
C SER A 86 3.86 -9.31 -0.76
N ALA A 87 5.16 -9.19 -1.02
CA ALA A 87 5.78 -9.48 -2.32
C ALA A 87 5.59 -10.95 -2.77
N GLU A 88 5.28 -11.86 -1.83
CA GLU A 88 4.97 -13.25 -2.12
C GLU A 88 3.52 -13.43 -2.64
N LEU A 89 2.65 -12.44 -2.40
CA LEU A 89 1.23 -12.47 -2.79
C LEU A 89 0.95 -11.63 -4.03
N SER A 90 1.71 -10.56 -4.27
CA SER A 90 1.41 -9.57 -5.29
C SER A 90 2.65 -8.95 -5.92
N GLY A 91 2.49 -8.45 -7.15
CA GLY A 91 3.49 -7.62 -7.82
C GLY A 91 3.57 -6.17 -7.30
N SER A 92 2.75 -5.79 -6.31
CA SER A 92 2.65 -4.41 -5.80
C SER A 92 3.98 -3.89 -5.28
N TYR A 93 4.73 -4.69 -4.53
CA TYR A 93 6.07 -4.33 -4.06
C TYR A 93 7.03 -4.02 -5.21
N ASN A 94 7.14 -4.90 -6.20
CA ASN A 94 8.02 -4.68 -7.34
C ASN A 94 7.60 -3.45 -8.15
N SER A 95 6.30 -3.22 -8.27
CA SER A 95 5.75 -2.05 -8.93
C SER A 95 6.11 -0.75 -8.18
N ALA A 96 6.00 -0.76 -6.85
CA ALA A 96 6.39 0.37 -6.01
C ALA A 96 7.90 0.66 -6.07
N VAL A 97 8.75 -0.38 -6.05
CA VAL A 97 10.21 -0.24 -6.22
C VAL A 97 10.56 0.36 -7.59
N LEU A 98 9.88 -0.06 -8.65
CA LEU A 98 10.06 0.56 -9.97
C LEU A 98 9.61 2.02 -9.97
N GLY A 99 8.48 2.35 -9.32
CA GLY A 99 8.00 3.72 -9.15
C GLY A 99 9.00 4.58 -8.36
N GLN A 100 9.59 4.04 -7.30
CA GLN A 100 10.68 4.68 -6.56
C GLN A 100 11.87 4.98 -7.45
N ASN A 101 12.33 4.01 -8.25
CA ASN A 101 13.47 4.21 -9.14
C ASN A 101 13.21 5.29 -10.18
N LEU A 102 12.01 5.29 -10.81
CA LEU A 102 11.60 6.32 -11.75
C LEU A 102 11.59 7.71 -11.09
N TYR A 103 11.10 7.82 -9.87
CA TYR A 103 11.10 9.08 -9.13
C TYR A 103 12.52 9.56 -8.81
N LEU A 104 13.41 8.66 -8.39
CA LEU A 104 14.80 8.96 -8.07
C LEU A 104 15.65 9.33 -9.29
N GLU A 105 15.29 8.89 -10.51
CA GLU A 105 15.93 9.37 -11.74
C GLU A 105 15.73 10.88 -11.95
N GLU A 106 14.56 11.40 -11.54
CA GLU A 106 14.23 12.82 -11.63
C GLU A 106 14.67 13.59 -10.37
N HIS A 107 14.72 12.92 -9.21
CA HIS A 107 15.01 13.49 -7.89
C HIS A 107 16.09 12.68 -7.14
N PRO A 108 17.38 12.74 -7.58
CA PRO A 108 18.42 11.83 -7.07
C PRO A 108 18.71 11.94 -5.55
N ASP A 109 18.40 13.09 -4.96
CA ASP A 109 18.64 13.35 -3.53
C ASP A 109 17.39 13.10 -2.65
N ALA A 110 16.28 12.63 -3.24
CA ALA A 110 15.05 12.38 -2.51
C ALA A 110 15.17 11.18 -1.57
N LYS A 111 14.54 11.27 -0.41
CA LYS A 111 14.46 10.20 0.58
C LYS A 111 13.18 9.41 0.35
N VAL A 112 13.29 8.31 -0.35
CA VAL A 112 12.17 7.41 -0.70
C VAL A 112 12.50 5.99 -0.28
N HIS A 113 11.57 5.30 0.38
CA HIS A 113 11.72 3.90 0.74
C HIS A 113 10.42 3.11 0.57
N VAL A 114 10.53 1.87 0.08
CA VAL A 114 9.40 0.95 -0.12
C VAL A 114 9.52 -0.21 0.85
N PHE A 115 8.52 -0.39 1.71
CA PHE A 115 8.41 -1.50 2.64
C PHE A 115 7.58 -2.64 2.04
N ASN A 116 8.14 -3.84 2.04
CA ASN A 116 7.36 -5.06 1.88
C ASN A 116 6.76 -5.42 3.25
N SER A 117 5.44 -5.31 3.41
CA SER A 117 4.81 -5.58 4.71
C SER A 117 4.91 -7.04 5.14
N CYS A 118 5.26 -7.96 4.23
CA CYS A 118 5.16 -9.42 4.44
C CYS A 118 3.78 -9.87 4.94
N SER A 119 2.76 -9.05 4.71
CA SER A 119 1.40 -9.20 5.21
C SER A 119 0.36 -8.75 4.18
N ALA A 120 -0.87 -8.54 4.61
CA ALA A 120 -1.96 -7.98 3.84
C ALA A 120 -2.95 -7.27 4.78
N SER A 121 -3.79 -6.38 4.22
CA SER A 121 -4.89 -5.72 4.94
C SER A 121 -4.40 -4.97 6.20
N VAL A 122 -4.89 -5.34 7.38
CA VAL A 122 -4.51 -4.68 8.65
C VAL A 122 -3.01 -4.73 8.96
N GLY A 123 -2.26 -5.70 8.43
CA GLY A 123 -0.80 -5.75 8.60
C GLY A 123 -0.11 -4.56 7.94
N GLU A 124 -0.55 -4.17 6.75
CA GLU A 124 -0.05 -2.97 6.07
C GLU A 124 -0.39 -1.70 6.85
N THR A 125 -1.62 -1.63 7.38
CA THR A 125 -2.07 -0.53 8.25
C THR A 125 -1.15 -0.35 9.46
N TRP A 126 -0.75 -1.46 10.10
CA TRP A 126 0.16 -1.40 11.25
C TRP A 126 1.57 -0.94 10.87
N VAL A 127 2.08 -1.37 9.71
CA VAL A 127 3.37 -0.89 9.18
C VAL A 127 3.30 0.61 8.91
N ALA A 128 2.24 1.08 8.25
CA ALA A 128 2.03 2.51 7.95
C ALA A 128 1.93 3.35 9.24
N LYS A 129 1.21 2.87 10.25
CA LYS A 129 1.16 3.53 11.57
C LYS A 129 2.50 3.54 12.29
N LYS A 130 3.31 2.49 12.14
CA LYS A 130 4.65 2.44 12.72
C LYS A 130 5.58 3.46 12.08
N ILE A 131 5.49 3.69 10.78
CA ILE A 131 6.21 4.76 10.10
C ILE A 131 5.78 6.13 10.67
N GLN A 132 4.48 6.38 10.77
CA GLN A 132 3.95 7.61 11.35
C GLN A 132 4.46 7.86 12.77
N GLU A 133 4.42 6.84 13.63
CA GLU A 133 4.92 6.93 15.01
C GLU A 133 6.41 7.35 15.06
N CYS A 134 7.24 6.79 14.18
CA CYS A 134 8.66 7.12 14.08
C CYS A 134 8.89 8.55 13.56
N GLU A 135 8.13 8.99 12.56
CA GLU A 135 8.18 10.37 12.05
C GLU A 135 7.77 11.39 13.11
N GLU A 136 6.66 11.11 13.81
CA GLU A 136 6.17 11.98 14.90
C GLU A 136 7.14 12.04 16.10
N ALA A 137 7.90 10.97 16.32
CA ALA A 137 8.99 10.95 17.29
C ALA A 137 10.24 11.71 16.83
N GLY A 138 10.28 12.20 15.58
CA GLY A 138 11.39 12.95 15.00
C GLY A 138 12.63 12.12 14.73
N MET A 139 12.45 10.84 14.42
CA MET A 139 13.56 9.95 14.07
C MET A 139 14.14 10.30 12.70
N GLU A 140 15.43 10.00 12.50
CA GLU A 140 16.07 10.16 11.20
C GLU A 140 15.61 9.08 10.21
N PHE A 141 15.53 9.42 8.92
CA PHE A 141 14.98 8.55 7.85
C PHE A 141 15.57 7.12 7.86
N GLU A 142 16.88 7.00 7.95
CA GLU A 142 17.58 5.71 7.98
C GLU A 142 17.31 4.90 9.27
N GLU A 143 17.00 5.58 10.37
CA GLU A 143 16.63 4.94 11.63
C GLU A 143 15.17 4.45 11.57
N ILE A 144 14.29 5.22 10.93
CA ILE A 144 12.90 4.81 10.67
C ILE A 144 12.89 3.51 9.86
N ILE A 145 13.64 3.44 8.75
CA ILE A 145 13.72 2.24 7.92
C ILE A 145 14.09 1.01 8.77
N LYS A 146 15.16 1.09 9.53
CA LYS A 146 15.62 -0.02 10.39
C LYS A 146 14.60 -0.42 11.45
N THR A 147 13.93 0.57 12.05
CA THR A 147 12.94 0.33 13.10
C THR A 147 11.69 -0.33 12.53
N VAL A 148 11.25 0.09 11.36
CA VAL A 148 10.07 -0.47 10.69
C VAL A 148 10.37 -1.85 10.13
N ASP A 149 11.55 -2.09 9.55
CA ASP A 149 11.97 -3.43 9.11
C ASP A 149 11.98 -4.42 10.29
N ALA A 150 12.56 -4.02 11.43
CA ALA A 150 12.54 -4.87 12.63
C ALA A 150 11.11 -5.14 13.13
N PHE A 151 10.21 -4.16 13.03
CA PHE A 151 8.80 -4.34 13.37
C PHE A 151 8.11 -5.34 12.41
N ILE A 152 8.38 -5.26 11.11
CA ILE A 152 7.86 -6.21 10.11
C ILE A 152 8.34 -7.62 10.39
N ASP A 153 9.63 -7.79 10.72
CA ASP A 153 10.23 -9.10 11.03
C ASP A 153 9.60 -9.76 12.27
N GLU A 154 9.07 -8.98 13.21
CA GLU A 154 8.38 -9.49 14.41
C GLU A 154 6.87 -9.74 14.20
N MET A 155 6.30 -9.24 13.09
CA MET A 155 4.88 -9.43 12.80
C MET A 155 4.55 -10.88 12.42
N CYS A 156 3.40 -11.35 12.86
CA CYS A 156 2.80 -12.61 12.42
C CYS A 156 1.40 -12.35 11.87
N THR A 157 1.12 -12.85 10.67
CA THR A 157 -0.18 -12.71 10.02
C THR A 157 -0.93 -14.05 10.04
N TYR A 158 -2.17 -14.02 10.53
CA TYR A 158 -3.05 -15.19 10.57
C TYR A 158 -4.28 -14.92 9.70
N PHE A 159 -4.57 -15.84 8.80
CA PHE A 159 -5.78 -15.83 7.98
C PHE A 159 -6.78 -16.85 8.52
N VAL A 160 -8.04 -16.46 8.58
CA VAL A 160 -9.17 -17.36 8.88
C VAL A 160 -10.09 -17.35 7.66
N LEU A 161 -10.20 -18.47 6.99
CA LEU A 161 -11.02 -18.64 5.79
C LEU A 161 -12.22 -19.55 6.12
N GLU A 162 -13.40 -19.24 5.56
CA GLU A 162 -14.59 -20.09 5.72
C GLU A 162 -14.44 -21.39 4.91
N ASP A 163 -13.78 -21.31 3.76
CA ASP A 163 -13.58 -22.43 2.85
C ASP A 163 -12.15 -22.39 2.28
N LEU A 164 -11.59 -23.57 2.02
CA LEU A 164 -10.24 -23.73 1.46
C LEU A 164 -10.26 -24.40 0.08
N ASP A 165 -11.45 -24.62 -0.51
CA ASP A 165 -11.63 -25.24 -1.81
C ASP A 165 -11.56 -24.24 -2.97
#